data_a13ed5e4cac01ecd0ffb9b3daa08c9a1
#
_entry.id   a13ed5e4cac01ecd0ffb9b3daa08c9a1
#
_cell.length_a   1.000
_cell.length_b   1.000
_cell.length_c   1.000
_cell.angle_alpha   90.00
_cell.angle_beta   90.00
_cell.angle_gamma   90.00
#
_symmetry.space_group_name_H-M   'P 1'
#
loop_
_entity.id
_entity.type
_entity.pdbx_description
1 polymer ?
#
loop_
_entity_poly.entity_id
_entity_poly.type
_entity_poly.pdbx_seq_one_letter_code
_entity_poly.pdbx_strand_id
1 'polypeptide(L)'
;MSWKAIHRWLGLTVGTLAVVLGVTGAILAIDPLQQAWQAPAAPGDLPVATLVERVTRTVPGAEEIRHLPSGAIVVFSFAGDQPQASYVDPADGRVLGAWQASALPRWVKNLHRSLLLGDAGRWGAAGIALAMGLLCVSALVLLRRRMGGWQRLAARVRGSLAQRIHVVTGRVVLAVLCLTSLTALTMSASTLGLVALDTRTEPEVLSVVTGKPVLPGAQLATLQSLAVRDLRKLNFPGTTDPEDTWKVATVQGQGWIDRYSGQMLAWQDATFAQRVYDLAVVLHTGEAAWPWAVVLGLVGASVLLFWLSGIVIWWQARRQAPHITGNAPLAQADVLIFVASEGGSTWGFAQTLQDALSQGGHRVHTSALENFRTTAATRQVFVLAATYGEGQAPAHASHALEHIARLSASAVPVTVLGFGDRQFPAFCAFAEALDQTLRAQGWPALLPLECIHQQSGQQFARWGVALAQALGEPLVLEHVPRVPPTATLTLIARQDYPGATGQATAILRFAWPAQGPGARLRGHGLARFAAGDLVGIEPPGSAVPRYYSLASGWEDGFLEICVRQMPDGLCSTHLLGLQT
;
A
#
# COMPACT_ATOMS: atom_id res chain seq x y z
N MET A 1 -15.32 11.42 0.90
CA MET A 1 -14.64 10.31 0.17
C MET A 1 -14.28 9.20 1.16
N SER A 2 -14.47 7.91 0.79
CA SER A 2 -14.05 6.79 1.64
C SER A 2 -12.51 6.64 1.64
N TRP A 3 -11.93 6.13 2.74
CA TRP A 3 -10.48 5.84 2.83
C TRP A 3 -9.99 4.96 1.68
N LYS A 4 -10.82 4.02 1.20
CA LYS A 4 -10.53 3.18 0.04
C LYS A 4 -10.41 4.00 -1.25
N ALA A 5 -11.27 5.01 -1.43
CA ALA A 5 -11.21 5.89 -2.59
C ALA A 5 -9.97 6.79 -2.55
N ILE A 6 -9.66 7.38 -1.38
CA ILE A 6 -8.44 8.20 -1.18
C ILE A 6 -7.20 7.38 -1.52
N HIS A 7 -7.04 6.22 -0.90
CA HIS A 7 -5.89 5.34 -1.12
C HIS A 7 -5.73 4.94 -2.59
N ARG A 8 -6.84 4.55 -3.23
CA ARG A 8 -6.84 4.15 -4.64
C ARG A 8 -6.43 5.28 -5.57
N TRP A 9 -7.06 6.45 -5.43
CA TRP A 9 -6.80 7.57 -6.33
C TRP A 9 -5.42 8.17 -6.15
N LEU A 10 -4.98 8.39 -4.92
CA LEU A 10 -3.61 8.84 -4.65
C LEU A 10 -2.58 7.82 -5.15
N GLY A 11 -2.81 6.53 -4.91
CA GLY A 11 -1.89 5.48 -5.37
C GLY A 11 -1.78 5.36 -6.88
N LEU A 12 -2.89 5.56 -7.63
CA LEU A 12 -2.88 5.50 -9.10
C LEU A 12 -2.34 6.77 -9.75
N THR A 13 -2.60 7.95 -9.19
CA THR A 13 -2.19 9.24 -9.78
C THR A 13 -0.79 9.65 -9.30
N VAL A 14 -0.66 10.00 -8.02
CA VAL A 14 0.60 10.46 -7.44
C VAL A 14 1.61 9.30 -7.31
N GLY A 15 1.12 8.06 -7.21
CA GLY A 15 1.95 6.86 -7.09
C GLY A 15 3.01 6.72 -8.19
N THR A 16 2.71 7.14 -9.42
CA THR A 16 3.69 7.12 -10.53
C THR A 16 4.89 8.03 -10.25
N LEU A 17 4.65 9.23 -9.74
CA LEU A 17 5.71 10.16 -9.36
C LEU A 17 6.43 9.68 -8.08
N ALA A 18 5.70 9.08 -7.15
CA ALA A 18 6.28 8.48 -5.95
C ALA A 18 7.24 7.32 -6.29
N VAL A 19 6.98 6.54 -7.36
CA VAL A 19 7.92 5.53 -7.88
C VAL A 19 9.23 6.17 -8.30
N VAL A 20 9.20 7.31 -8.99
CA VAL A 20 10.44 8.03 -9.37
C VAL A 20 11.24 8.39 -8.14
N LEU A 21 10.61 8.97 -7.10
CA LEU A 21 11.27 9.31 -5.85
C LEU A 21 11.74 8.07 -5.09
N GLY A 22 10.95 7.00 -5.06
CA GLY A 22 11.31 5.74 -4.40
C GLY A 22 12.54 5.08 -5.04
N VAL A 23 12.56 4.98 -6.37
CA VAL A 23 13.68 4.37 -7.12
C VAL A 23 14.94 5.24 -7.00
N THR A 24 14.82 6.56 -7.17
CA THR A 24 15.97 7.46 -7.01
C THR A 24 16.48 7.46 -5.58
N GLY A 25 15.60 7.39 -4.57
CA GLY A 25 15.98 7.25 -3.16
C GLY A 25 16.71 5.93 -2.89
N ALA A 26 16.26 4.81 -3.50
CA ALA A 26 16.94 3.53 -3.39
C ALA A 26 18.36 3.56 -4.02
N ILE A 27 18.54 4.27 -5.13
CA ILE A 27 19.85 4.48 -5.74
C ILE A 27 20.74 5.35 -4.83
N LEU A 28 20.21 6.43 -4.27
CA LEU A 28 20.97 7.32 -3.38
C LEU A 28 21.35 6.63 -2.06
N ALA A 29 20.61 5.63 -1.61
CA ALA A 29 20.96 4.84 -0.44
C ALA A 29 22.24 3.99 -0.62
N ILE A 30 22.79 3.90 -1.85
CA ILE A 30 24.07 3.25 -2.13
C ILE A 30 25.24 4.16 -1.68
N ASP A 31 25.07 5.48 -1.70
CA ASP A 31 26.15 6.44 -1.39
C ASP A 31 26.74 6.24 0.03
N PRO A 32 25.96 6.11 1.12
CA PRO A 32 26.51 5.81 2.44
C PRO A 32 27.28 4.49 2.52
N LEU A 33 26.89 3.49 1.73
CA LEU A 33 27.63 2.21 1.65
C LEU A 33 28.98 2.41 0.96
N GLN A 34 29.01 3.15 -0.14
CA GLN A 34 30.26 3.44 -0.86
C GLN A 34 31.21 4.24 0.03
N GLN A 35 30.72 5.27 0.74
CA GLN A 35 31.53 6.06 1.66
C GLN A 35 32.17 5.19 2.75
N ALA A 36 31.41 4.26 3.35
CA ALA A 36 31.93 3.36 4.37
C ALA A 36 33.03 2.39 3.87
N TRP A 37 33.07 2.14 2.55
CA TRP A 37 34.10 1.28 1.94
C TRP A 37 35.31 2.06 1.42
N GLN A 38 35.13 3.33 1.06
CA GLN A 38 36.19 4.15 0.43
C GLN A 38 37.16 4.76 1.45
N ALA A 39 36.71 5.01 2.67
CA ALA A 39 37.53 5.63 3.69
C ALA A 39 37.24 5.05 5.09
N PRO A 40 38.29 4.84 5.90
CA PRO A 40 38.11 4.44 7.29
C PRO A 40 37.42 5.56 8.09
N ALA A 41 36.59 5.15 9.04
CA ALA A 41 36.01 6.08 9.99
C ALA A 41 37.08 6.61 10.96
N ALA A 42 37.04 7.90 11.28
CA ALA A 42 37.91 8.48 12.26
C ALA A 42 37.62 7.91 13.67
N PRO A 43 38.64 7.61 14.49
CA PRO A 43 38.42 7.31 15.90
C PRO A 43 37.66 8.47 16.57
N GLY A 44 36.58 8.15 17.23
CA GLY A 44 35.68 9.18 17.79
C GLY A 44 36.32 10.05 18.88
N ASP A 45 37.30 9.53 19.60
CA ASP A 45 38.06 10.17 20.66
C ASP A 45 39.33 10.90 20.17
N LEU A 46 39.63 10.83 18.87
CA LEU A 46 40.76 11.56 18.28
C LEU A 46 40.57 13.08 18.48
N PRO A 47 41.57 13.81 19.08
CA PRO A 47 41.50 15.26 19.15
C PRO A 47 41.50 15.89 17.74
N VAL A 48 40.66 16.91 17.53
CA VAL A 48 40.60 17.65 16.28
C VAL A 48 41.96 18.30 15.95
N ALA A 49 42.68 18.77 16.96
CA ALA A 49 44.04 19.31 16.80
C ALA A 49 45.00 18.32 16.14
N THR A 50 44.94 17.03 16.56
CA THR A 50 45.76 15.94 15.97
C THR A 50 45.37 15.67 14.51
N LEU A 51 44.09 15.70 14.22
CA LEU A 51 43.61 15.56 12.82
C LEU A 51 44.11 16.72 11.95
N VAL A 52 44.02 17.96 12.46
CA VAL A 52 44.52 19.17 11.76
C VAL A 52 46.02 19.06 11.50
N GLU A 53 46.81 18.61 12.46
CA GLU A 53 48.26 18.40 12.30
C GLU A 53 48.57 17.41 11.20
N ARG A 54 47.88 16.28 11.18
CA ARG A 54 48.07 15.24 10.15
C ARG A 54 47.68 15.75 8.77
N VAL A 55 46.51 16.42 8.69
CA VAL A 55 46.01 16.99 7.40
C VAL A 55 46.95 18.08 6.87
N THR A 56 47.35 19.04 7.69
CA THR A 56 48.21 20.13 7.22
C THR A 56 49.60 19.69 6.77
N ARG A 57 50.09 18.54 7.28
CA ARG A 57 51.36 17.93 6.85
C ARG A 57 51.25 17.30 5.48
N THR A 58 50.11 16.74 5.11
CA THR A 58 49.96 15.91 3.90
C THR A 58 49.15 16.58 2.80
N VAL A 59 48.28 17.54 3.13
CA VAL A 59 47.44 18.29 2.20
C VAL A 59 47.79 19.79 2.28
N PRO A 60 48.75 20.28 1.54
CA PRO A 60 49.07 21.72 1.46
C PRO A 60 47.83 22.49 1.00
N GLY A 61 47.60 23.68 1.57
CA GLY A 61 46.45 24.52 1.20
C GLY A 61 45.11 23.98 1.61
N ALA A 62 45.05 23.16 2.66
CA ALA A 62 43.77 22.74 3.27
C ALA A 62 43.00 23.93 3.83
N GLU A 63 41.76 24.11 3.41
CA GLU A 63 40.88 25.21 3.82
C GLU A 63 39.69 24.73 4.68
N GLU A 64 39.27 23.48 4.47
CA GLU A 64 38.16 22.92 5.21
C GLU A 64 38.39 21.44 5.47
N ILE A 65 38.16 21.02 6.71
CA ILE A 65 38.00 19.60 7.09
C ILE A 65 36.52 19.34 7.33
N ARG A 66 35.99 18.32 6.71
CA ARG A 66 34.61 17.86 6.93
C ARG A 66 34.61 16.44 7.47
N HIS A 67 33.98 16.24 8.61
CA HIS A 67 33.68 14.93 9.16
C HIS A 67 32.31 14.50 8.64
N LEU A 68 32.28 13.48 7.80
CA LEU A 68 31.04 12.97 7.24
C LEU A 68 30.28 12.13 8.28
N PRO A 69 28.95 12.01 8.17
CA PRO A 69 28.15 11.12 9.04
C PRO A 69 28.59 9.66 9.01
N SER A 70 29.22 9.20 7.91
CA SER A 70 29.85 7.88 7.80
C SER A 70 31.10 7.70 8.67
N GLY A 71 31.61 8.76 9.27
CA GLY A 71 32.86 8.79 10.01
C GLY A 71 34.09 9.11 9.16
N ALA A 72 33.97 9.17 7.84
CA ALA A 72 35.08 9.50 6.95
C ALA A 72 35.45 11.00 7.01
N ILE A 73 36.74 11.29 6.80
CA ILE A 73 37.24 12.66 6.73
C ILE A 73 37.43 13.07 5.28
N VAL A 74 36.87 14.23 4.94
CA VAL A 74 37.07 14.88 3.63
C VAL A 74 37.75 16.22 3.87
N VAL A 75 38.79 16.50 3.08
CA VAL A 75 39.54 17.75 3.12
C VAL A 75 39.33 18.48 1.80
N PHE A 76 38.96 19.74 1.90
CA PHE A 76 38.88 20.66 0.77
C PHE A 76 40.15 21.49 0.78
N SER A 77 40.79 21.62 -0.40
CA SER A 77 42.04 22.32 -0.59
C SER A 77 42.08 22.93 -1.98
N PHE A 78 43.04 23.81 -2.23
CA PHE A 78 43.35 24.31 -3.56
C PHE A 78 44.71 23.75 -4.05
N ALA A 79 44.73 23.24 -5.25
CA ALA A 79 45.97 22.94 -5.98
C ALA A 79 46.15 23.99 -7.08
N GLY A 80 46.92 25.04 -6.80
CA GLY A 80 46.86 26.27 -7.58
C GLY A 80 45.49 26.93 -7.46
N ASP A 81 44.84 27.27 -8.58
CA ASP A 81 43.48 27.86 -8.58
C ASP A 81 42.36 26.83 -8.69
N GLN A 82 42.67 25.53 -8.62
CA GLN A 82 41.69 24.47 -8.80
C GLN A 82 41.22 23.91 -7.42
N PRO A 83 39.93 24.02 -7.08
CA PRO A 83 39.41 23.42 -5.86
C PRO A 83 39.44 21.89 -5.97
N GLN A 84 39.94 21.25 -4.93
CA GLN A 84 39.99 19.80 -4.78
C GLN A 84 39.32 19.38 -3.50
N ALA A 85 38.74 18.19 -3.49
CA ALA A 85 38.26 17.55 -2.30
C ALA A 85 38.72 16.09 -2.29
N SER A 86 39.25 15.65 -1.16
CA SER A 86 39.89 14.35 -1.05
C SER A 86 39.47 13.64 0.24
N TYR A 87 39.29 12.33 0.16
CA TYR A 87 39.25 11.48 1.34
C TYR A 87 40.65 11.41 1.97
N VAL A 88 40.71 11.52 3.29
CA VAL A 88 41.93 11.49 4.05
C VAL A 88 41.84 10.41 5.13
N ASP A 89 42.91 9.63 5.28
CA ASP A 89 43.04 8.68 6.38
C ASP A 89 43.24 9.45 7.70
N PRO A 90 42.32 9.32 8.66
CA PRO A 90 42.46 10.02 9.93
C PRO A 90 43.63 9.53 10.78
N ALA A 91 44.21 8.34 10.48
CA ALA A 91 45.32 7.80 11.25
C ALA A 91 46.66 8.50 10.97
N ASP A 92 46.92 8.90 9.73
CA ASP A 92 48.21 9.50 9.33
C ASP A 92 48.06 10.78 8.46
N GLY A 93 46.84 11.11 8.04
CA GLY A 93 46.54 12.26 7.18
C GLY A 93 46.73 11.99 5.68
N ARG A 94 47.07 10.76 5.28
CA ARG A 94 47.34 10.42 3.88
C ARG A 94 46.08 10.57 3.01
N VAL A 95 46.22 11.12 1.82
CA VAL A 95 45.14 11.20 0.83
C VAL A 95 44.86 9.80 0.28
N LEU A 96 43.61 9.36 0.42
CA LEU A 96 43.13 8.06 -0.04
C LEU A 96 42.60 8.10 -1.47
N GLY A 97 42.07 9.23 -1.90
CA GLY A 97 41.52 9.43 -3.22
C GLY A 97 40.66 10.68 -3.31
N ALA A 98 40.30 11.05 -4.54
CA ALA A 98 39.45 12.21 -4.76
C ALA A 98 38.00 11.96 -4.20
N TRP A 99 37.49 12.91 -3.47
CA TRP A 99 36.07 12.99 -3.12
C TRP A 99 35.35 13.79 -4.22
N GLN A 100 34.85 13.08 -5.22
CA GLN A 100 34.07 13.70 -6.29
C GLN A 100 32.70 13.04 -6.35
N ALA A 101 31.65 13.84 -6.22
CA ALA A 101 30.32 13.41 -6.64
C ALA A 101 30.35 13.28 -8.18
N SER A 102 30.33 12.04 -8.69
CA SER A 102 30.22 11.79 -10.12
C SER A 102 28.96 12.47 -10.70
N ALA A 103 28.92 12.67 -12.02
CA ALA A 103 27.78 13.36 -12.66
C ALA A 103 26.46 12.63 -12.42
N LEU A 104 26.47 11.29 -12.42
CA LEU A 104 25.28 10.47 -12.25
C LEU A 104 24.64 10.60 -10.86
N PRO A 105 25.34 10.43 -9.73
CA PRO A 105 24.76 10.69 -8.40
C PRO A 105 24.23 12.11 -8.24
N ARG A 106 24.89 13.11 -8.79
CA ARG A 106 24.38 14.51 -8.77
C ARG A 106 23.07 14.65 -9.53
N TRP A 107 22.97 14.04 -10.71
CA TRP A 107 21.75 14.05 -11.51
C TRP A 107 20.61 13.33 -10.78
N VAL A 108 20.86 12.13 -10.23
CA VAL A 108 19.88 11.36 -9.45
C VAL A 108 19.40 12.16 -8.23
N LYS A 109 20.33 12.81 -7.51
CA LYS A 109 19.99 13.65 -6.36
C LYS A 109 19.10 14.84 -6.75
N ASN A 110 19.39 15.49 -7.88
CA ASN A 110 18.56 16.59 -8.39
C ASN A 110 17.18 16.10 -8.85
N LEU A 111 17.11 14.92 -9.49
CA LEU A 111 15.85 14.30 -9.84
C LEU A 111 15.02 13.98 -8.59
N HIS A 112 15.65 13.43 -7.55
CA HIS A 112 14.99 13.08 -6.29
C HIS A 112 14.47 14.31 -5.53
N ARG A 113 15.28 15.39 -5.46
CA ARG A 113 14.96 16.59 -4.66
C ARG A 113 14.03 17.56 -5.35
N SER A 114 14.10 17.66 -6.67
CA SER A 114 13.44 18.73 -7.43
C SER A 114 12.88 18.29 -8.78
N LEU A 115 12.79 16.99 -9.05
CA LEU A 115 12.31 16.45 -10.35
C LEU A 115 12.98 17.12 -11.57
N LEU A 116 14.20 17.66 -11.40
CA LEU A 116 14.94 18.47 -12.38
C LEU A 116 14.24 19.79 -12.78
N LEU A 117 13.24 20.24 -12.03
CA LEU A 117 12.41 21.43 -12.32
C LEU A 117 12.70 22.62 -11.39
N GLY A 118 13.87 22.65 -10.76
CA GLY A 118 14.25 23.73 -9.85
C GLY A 118 13.28 23.89 -8.66
N ASP A 119 12.86 25.12 -8.37
CA ASP A 119 11.99 25.41 -7.22
C ASP A 119 10.57 24.84 -7.39
N ALA A 120 10.00 24.87 -8.59
CA ALA A 120 8.71 24.22 -8.87
C ALA A 120 8.76 22.72 -8.57
N GLY A 121 9.87 22.08 -8.92
CA GLY A 121 10.10 20.67 -8.63
C GLY A 121 10.27 20.38 -7.14
N ARG A 122 10.84 21.29 -6.35
CA ARG A 122 10.93 21.18 -4.87
C ARG A 122 9.54 21.18 -4.23
N TRP A 123 8.65 22.07 -4.68
CA TRP A 123 7.23 22.05 -4.28
C TRP A 123 6.55 20.74 -4.70
N GLY A 124 6.83 20.27 -5.92
CA GLY A 124 6.33 18.98 -6.40
C GLY A 124 6.78 17.80 -5.53
N ALA A 125 8.06 17.73 -5.19
CA ALA A 125 8.61 16.68 -4.32
C ALA A 125 7.98 16.73 -2.91
N ALA A 126 7.79 17.92 -2.34
CA ALA A 126 7.09 18.11 -1.08
C ALA A 126 5.63 17.63 -1.14
N GLY A 127 4.92 17.95 -2.23
CA GLY A 127 3.56 17.47 -2.49
C GLY A 127 3.47 15.95 -2.59
N ILE A 128 4.44 15.30 -3.25
CA ILE A 128 4.53 13.83 -3.32
C ILE A 128 4.80 13.24 -1.93
N ALA A 129 5.69 13.83 -1.14
CA ALA A 129 5.96 13.38 0.23
C ALA A 129 4.69 13.48 1.12
N LEU A 130 3.93 14.57 1.00
CA LEU A 130 2.64 14.72 1.68
C LEU A 130 1.63 13.66 1.26
N ALA A 131 1.49 13.44 -0.05
CA ALA A 131 0.59 12.40 -0.58
C ALA A 131 1.00 11.00 -0.13
N MET A 132 2.30 10.71 -0.03
CA MET A 132 2.82 9.45 0.51
C MET A 132 2.46 9.30 1.99
N GLY A 133 2.57 10.35 2.80
CA GLY A 133 2.11 10.37 4.19
C GLY A 133 0.62 10.05 4.31
N LEU A 134 -0.22 10.65 3.46
CA LEU A 134 -1.66 10.36 3.39
C LEU A 134 -1.94 8.92 2.94
N LEU A 135 -1.14 8.37 2.00
CA LEU A 135 -1.20 6.97 1.61
C LEU A 135 -0.86 6.04 2.78
N CYS A 136 0.16 6.37 3.58
CA CYS A 136 0.52 5.60 4.78
C CYS A 136 -0.63 5.59 5.81
N VAL A 137 -1.22 6.74 6.10
CA VAL A 137 -2.38 6.84 7.01
C VAL A 137 -3.57 6.04 6.49
N SER A 138 -3.91 6.21 5.21
CA SER A 138 -5.01 5.46 4.60
C SER A 138 -4.74 3.94 4.57
N ALA A 139 -3.49 3.53 4.31
CA ALA A 139 -3.06 2.13 4.35
C ALA A 139 -3.23 1.51 5.73
N LEU A 140 -2.85 2.24 6.79
CA LEU A 140 -3.00 1.80 8.17
C LEU A 140 -4.47 1.59 8.55
N VAL A 141 -5.35 2.55 8.18
CA VAL A 141 -6.79 2.45 8.41
C VAL A 141 -7.40 1.25 7.66
N LEU A 142 -7.02 1.08 6.38
CA LEU A 142 -7.50 -0.03 5.56
C LEU A 142 -6.98 -1.38 6.05
N LEU A 143 -5.72 -1.45 6.46
CA LEU A 143 -5.11 -2.65 7.04
C LEU A 143 -5.84 -3.08 8.31
N ARG A 144 -6.05 -2.13 9.25
CA ARG A 144 -6.83 -2.40 10.48
C ARG A 144 -8.23 -2.95 10.17
N ARG A 145 -8.95 -2.29 9.23
CA ARG A 145 -10.30 -2.74 8.83
C ARG A 145 -10.28 -4.12 8.20
N ARG A 146 -9.35 -4.38 7.28
CA ARG A 146 -9.22 -5.66 6.58
C ARG A 146 -8.90 -6.82 7.52
N MET A 147 -8.11 -6.57 8.56
CA MET A 147 -7.68 -7.60 9.51
C MET A 147 -8.63 -7.79 10.68
N GLY A 148 -9.67 -6.95 10.81
CA GLY A 148 -10.63 -7.02 11.91
C GLY A 148 -10.10 -6.50 13.25
N GLY A 149 -9.13 -5.57 13.24
CA GLY A 149 -8.60 -4.90 14.44
C GLY A 149 -7.08 -4.94 14.57
N TRP A 150 -6.56 -4.21 15.56
CA TRP A 150 -5.14 -4.09 15.84
C TRP A 150 -4.47 -5.41 16.24
N GLN A 151 -5.17 -6.23 17.03
CA GLN A 151 -4.65 -7.51 17.55
C GLN A 151 -4.43 -8.55 16.44
N ARG A 152 -5.09 -8.39 15.29
CA ARG A 152 -5.02 -9.34 14.17
C ARG A 152 -4.16 -8.86 13.00
N LEU A 153 -3.38 -7.80 13.19
CA LEU A 153 -2.52 -7.26 12.12
C LEU A 153 -1.52 -8.29 11.56
N ALA A 154 -1.06 -9.24 12.37
CA ALA A 154 -0.15 -10.31 11.95
C ALA A 154 -0.86 -11.52 11.32
N ALA A 155 -2.20 -11.58 11.33
CA ALA A 155 -2.95 -12.73 10.81
C ALA A 155 -2.70 -12.97 9.31
N ARG A 156 -2.92 -14.20 8.84
CA ARG A 156 -2.69 -14.60 7.44
C ARG A 156 -3.55 -13.77 6.48
N VAL A 157 -2.91 -13.21 5.44
CA VAL A 157 -3.59 -12.43 4.41
C VAL A 157 -4.21 -13.36 3.38
N ARG A 158 -5.53 -13.29 3.19
CA ARG A 158 -6.27 -13.99 2.14
C ARG A 158 -6.46 -13.08 0.93
N GLY A 159 -6.60 -13.67 -0.26
CA GLY A 159 -6.86 -12.98 -1.52
C GLY A 159 -5.85 -13.31 -2.61
N SER A 160 -5.91 -12.59 -3.77
CA SER A 160 -5.02 -12.79 -4.90
C SER A 160 -3.54 -12.59 -4.52
N LEU A 161 -2.61 -13.12 -5.32
CA LEU A 161 -1.18 -12.97 -5.08
C LEU A 161 -0.78 -11.48 -4.96
N ALA A 162 -1.30 -10.63 -5.85
CA ALA A 162 -1.04 -9.19 -5.81
C ALA A 162 -1.51 -8.55 -4.49
N GLN A 163 -2.71 -8.92 -4.00
CA GLN A 163 -3.22 -8.44 -2.72
C GLN A 163 -2.37 -8.93 -1.54
N ARG A 164 -1.91 -10.17 -1.57
CA ARG A 164 -1.04 -10.73 -0.53
C ARG A 164 0.30 -10.03 -0.49
N ILE A 165 0.97 -9.87 -1.63
CA ILE A 165 2.23 -9.14 -1.75
C ILE A 165 2.06 -7.72 -1.23
N HIS A 166 1.06 -6.98 -1.74
CA HIS A 166 0.80 -5.59 -1.35
C HIS A 166 0.62 -5.43 0.17
N VAL A 167 -0.21 -6.28 0.79
CA VAL A 167 -0.51 -6.18 2.23
C VAL A 167 0.65 -6.67 3.10
N VAL A 168 1.33 -7.77 2.72
CA VAL A 168 2.46 -8.31 3.52
C VAL A 168 3.63 -7.35 3.48
N THR A 169 4.01 -6.85 2.30
CA THR A 169 5.06 -5.83 2.17
C THR A 169 4.68 -4.57 2.96
N GLY A 170 3.40 -4.13 2.86
CA GLY A 170 2.91 -2.98 3.61
C GLY A 170 3.09 -3.10 5.12
N ARG A 171 2.81 -4.27 5.70
CA ARG A 171 3.02 -4.50 7.14
C ARG A 171 4.47 -4.28 7.57
N VAL A 172 5.42 -4.67 6.72
CA VAL A 172 6.85 -4.59 7.05
C VAL A 172 7.38 -3.17 6.91
N VAL A 173 7.00 -2.47 5.83
CA VAL A 173 7.67 -1.19 5.49
C VAL A 173 6.87 0.06 5.85
N LEU A 174 5.59 -0.06 6.25
CA LEU A 174 4.70 1.08 6.46
C LEU A 174 5.24 2.12 7.46
N ALA A 175 5.82 1.67 8.57
CA ALA A 175 6.37 2.56 9.59
C ALA A 175 7.56 3.36 9.04
N VAL A 176 8.44 2.71 8.28
CA VAL A 176 9.61 3.37 7.68
C VAL A 176 9.18 4.31 6.55
N LEU A 177 8.19 3.94 5.71
CA LEU A 177 7.62 4.85 4.71
C LEU A 177 6.97 6.08 5.34
N CYS A 178 6.29 5.92 6.47
CA CYS A 178 5.72 7.05 7.20
C CYS A 178 6.83 7.98 7.73
N LEU A 179 7.88 7.39 8.31
CA LEU A 179 9.05 8.12 8.80
C LEU A 179 9.77 8.87 7.68
N THR A 180 10.02 8.22 6.54
CA THR A 180 10.67 8.86 5.38
C THR A 180 9.82 9.99 4.79
N SER A 181 8.50 9.84 4.75
CA SER A 181 7.60 10.93 4.34
C SER A 181 7.66 12.12 5.29
N LEU A 182 7.66 11.88 6.59
CA LEU A 182 7.73 12.94 7.61
C LEU A 182 9.06 13.67 7.56
N THR A 183 10.17 12.93 7.48
CA THR A 183 11.51 13.53 7.38
C THR A 183 11.70 14.30 6.07
N ALA A 184 11.16 13.79 4.95
CA ALA A 184 11.15 14.52 3.68
C ALA A 184 10.38 15.84 3.77
N LEU A 185 9.22 15.86 4.44
CA LEU A 185 8.44 17.09 4.67
C LEU A 185 9.19 18.09 5.55
N THR A 186 9.87 17.61 6.60
CA THR A 186 10.70 18.46 7.46
C THR A 186 11.83 19.11 6.65
N MET A 187 12.54 18.34 5.84
CA MET A 187 13.61 18.85 4.98
C MET A 187 13.07 19.82 3.91
N SER A 188 11.91 19.50 3.32
CA SER A 188 11.26 20.36 2.33
C SER A 188 10.80 21.68 2.94
N ALA A 189 10.27 21.68 4.15
CA ALA A 189 9.82 22.89 4.83
C ALA A 189 10.96 23.90 5.02
N SER A 190 12.16 23.41 5.39
CA SER A 190 13.35 24.25 5.47
C SER A 190 13.84 24.72 4.10
N THR A 191 13.92 23.80 3.10
CA THR A 191 14.41 24.14 1.76
C THR A 191 13.52 25.14 1.03
N LEU A 192 12.20 25.13 1.32
CA LEU A 192 11.21 26.06 0.77
C LEU A 192 11.07 27.37 1.58
N GLY A 193 11.87 27.53 2.63
CA GLY A 193 11.83 28.73 3.48
C GLY A 193 10.59 28.82 4.38
N LEU A 194 9.82 27.74 4.53
CA LEU A 194 8.66 27.71 5.42
C LEU A 194 9.04 27.64 6.89
N VAL A 195 10.21 27.08 7.17
CA VAL A 195 10.82 27.01 8.52
C VAL A 195 12.27 27.46 8.41
N ALA A 196 12.60 28.55 9.09
CA ALA A 196 13.99 28.98 9.24
C ALA A 196 14.68 28.12 10.29
N LEU A 197 15.85 27.58 9.94
CA LEU A 197 16.64 26.75 10.87
C LEU A 197 17.29 27.61 11.95
N ASP A 198 17.77 28.78 11.54
CA ASP A 198 18.31 29.80 12.43
C ASP A 198 17.90 31.18 11.89
N THR A 199 17.44 32.04 12.77
CA THR A 199 17.11 33.45 12.49
C THR A 199 18.11 34.43 13.09
N ARG A 200 19.09 33.90 13.82
CA ARG A 200 20.15 34.72 14.45
C ARG A 200 21.16 35.10 13.39
N THR A 201 21.69 36.30 13.47
CA THR A 201 22.82 36.75 12.67
C THR A 201 24.09 36.05 13.14
N GLU A 202 24.96 35.66 12.19
CA GLU A 202 26.32 35.23 12.56
C GLU A 202 27.02 36.39 13.28
N PRO A 203 27.68 36.11 14.43
CA PRO A 203 28.45 37.15 15.11
C PRO A 203 29.63 37.58 14.26
N GLU A 204 29.82 38.88 14.08
CA GLU A 204 31.03 39.45 13.49
C GLU A 204 32.16 39.33 14.49
N VAL A 205 32.96 38.27 14.36
CA VAL A 205 34.06 37.97 15.27
C VAL A 205 35.36 37.98 14.50
N LEU A 206 36.27 38.80 14.95
CA LEU A 206 37.58 38.95 14.32
C LEU A 206 38.67 38.55 15.33
N SER A 207 39.72 37.93 14.82
CA SER A 207 40.92 37.66 15.61
C SER A 207 41.64 38.95 15.96
N VAL A 208 42.15 39.02 17.20
CA VAL A 208 42.90 40.19 17.67
C VAL A 208 44.35 40.08 17.20
N VAL A 209 44.74 40.96 16.27
CA VAL A 209 46.11 41.02 15.78
C VAL A 209 47.06 41.53 16.87
N THR A 210 47.82 40.61 17.46
CA THR A 210 48.69 40.92 18.60
C THR A 210 50.17 41.11 18.27
N GLY A 211 50.55 41.00 16.99
CA GLY A 211 51.96 40.95 16.55
C GLY A 211 52.69 39.65 16.91
N LYS A 212 51.99 38.69 17.54
CA LYS A 212 52.49 37.35 17.83
C LYS A 212 52.36 36.47 16.55
N PRO A 213 53.19 35.43 16.42
CA PRO A 213 53.03 34.49 15.33
C PRO A 213 51.70 33.74 15.46
N VAL A 214 51.09 33.40 14.30
CA VAL A 214 49.86 32.55 14.25
C VAL A 214 50.18 31.20 14.82
N LEU A 215 49.34 30.72 15.71
CA LEU A 215 49.47 29.37 16.27
C LEU A 215 49.10 28.29 15.22
N PRO A 216 49.93 27.27 15.09
CA PRO A 216 49.52 26.09 14.32
C PRO A 216 48.23 25.53 14.90
N GLY A 217 47.30 25.05 14.05
CA GLY A 217 46.02 24.48 14.48
C GLY A 217 46.15 23.35 15.50
N ALA A 218 47.28 22.60 15.48
CA ALA A 218 47.60 21.57 16.47
C ALA A 218 47.83 22.12 17.89
N GLN A 219 48.20 23.39 18.02
CA GLN A 219 48.48 24.03 19.31
C GLN A 219 47.29 24.79 19.90
N LEU A 220 46.18 24.88 19.18
CA LEU A 220 44.97 25.57 19.64
C LEU A 220 44.29 24.72 20.73
N ALA A 221 44.26 25.25 21.96
CA ALA A 221 43.72 24.54 23.13
C ALA A 221 42.26 24.06 22.91
N THR A 222 41.45 24.88 22.25
CA THR A 222 40.07 24.53 21.90
C THR A 222 39.99 23.31 21.00
N LEU A 223 40.88 23.20 19.97
CA LEU A 223 40.90 22.04 19.08
C LEU A 223 41.52 20.81 19.74
N GLN A 224 42.38 20.96 20.72
CA GLN A 224 42.93 19.87 21.54
C GLN A 224 41.86 19.22 22.41
N SER A 225 40.93 20.00 22.93
CA SER A 225 39.84 19.54 23.80
C SER A 225 38.63 19.02 23.03
N LEU A 226 38.52 19.30 21.72
CA LEU A 226 37.40 18.89 20.89
C LEU A 226 37.69 17.52 20.26
N ALA A 227 36.77 16.56 20.42
CA ALA A 227 36.87 15.25 19.83
C ALA A 227 36.27 15.23 18.38
N VAL A 228 36.87 14.46 17.50
CA VAL A 228 36.44 14.35 16.10
C VAL A 228 34.98 13.86 15.96
N ARG A 229 34.48 13.02 16.89
CA ARG A 229 33.07 12.59 16.90
C ARG A 229 32.07 13.75 16.98
N ASP A 230 32.48 14.87 17.63
CA ASP A 230 31.62 16.04 17.78
C ASP A 230 31.78 17.02 16.61
N LEU A 231 32.87 16.90 15.84
CA LEU A 231 33.15 17.75 14.69
C LEU A 231 32.19 17.43 13.52
N ARG A 232 31.71 18.46 12.87
CA ARG A 232 31.06 18.38 11.55
C ARG A 232 31.92 19.02 10.46
N LYS A 233 32.42 20.20 10.79
CA LYS A 233 33.15 21.03 9.85
C LYS A 233 34.13 21.91 10.59
N LEU A 234 35.33 22.05 10.04
CA LEU A 234 36.33 23.01 10.49
C LEU A 234 36.83 23.79 9.28
N ASN A 235 36.64 25.12 9.30
CA ASN A 235 37.21 26.01 8.30
C ASN A 235 38.49 26.64 8.87
N PHE A 236 39.52 26.64 8.02
CA PHE A 236 40.79 27.29 8.31
C PHE A 236 40.65 28.81 8.04
N PRO A 237 41.32 29.67 8.82
CA PRO A 237 41.34 31.09 8.53
C PRO A 237 42.05 31.35 7.21
N GLY A 238 41.58 32.34 6.48
CA GLY A 238 42.22 32.78 5.22
C GLY A 238 43.67 33.25 5.44
N THR A 239 44.53 33.00 4.46
CA THR A 239 45.94 33.37 4.53
C THR A 239 46.16 34.86 4.32
N THR A 240 45.25 35.54 3.62
CA THR A 240 45.35 36.95 3.24
C THR A 240 44.75 37.91 4.29
N ASP A 241 43.84 37.42 5.14
CA ASP A 241 43.20 38.22 6.16
C ASP A 241 43.71 37.85 7.57
N PRO A 242 44.47 38.74 8.21
CA PRO A 242 45.03 38.48 9.51
C PRO A 242 43.96 38.47 10.64
N GLU A 243 42.79 39.04 10.41
CA GLU A 243 41.70 39.12 11.39
C GLU A 243 40.74 37.93 11.28
N ASP A 244 40.88 37.07 10.24
CA ASP A 244 40.03 35.91 10.07
C ASP A 244 40.22 34.85 11.19
N THR A 245 39.17 34.10 11.49
CA THR A 245 39.07 33.14 12.57
C THR A 245 38.95 31.72 12.09
N TRP A 246 39.34 30.73 12.91
CA TRP A 246 38.90 29.37 12.71
C TRP A 246 37.40 29.26 12.99
N LYS A 247 36.65 28.64 12.09
CA LYS A 247 35.22 28.38 12.30
C LYS A 247 35.01 26.89 12.49
N VAL A 248 34.51 26.50 13.64
CA VAL A 248 34.19 25.10 13.96
C VAL A 248 32.68 24.90 14.06
N ALA A 249 32.17 23.93 13.34
CA ALA A 249 30.79 23.47 13.48
C ALA A 249 30.77 22.06 14.07
N THR A 250 29.96 21.89 15.08
CA THR A 250 29.76 20.62 15.78
C THR A 250 28.28 20.20 15.75
N VAL A 251 27.96 19.07 16.38
CA VAL A 251 26.57 18.65 16.62
C VAL A 251 25.82 19.61 17.55
N GLN A 252 26.53 20.29 18.43
CA GLN A 252 25.95 21.15 19.47
C GLN A 252 25.77 22.59 19.03
N GLY A 253 26.60 23.07 18.08
CA GLY A 253 26.58 24.45 17.61
C GLY A 253 27.79 24.79 16.75
N GLN A 254 28.04 26.06 16.60
CA GLN A 254 29.18 26.59 15.87
C GLN A 254 29.97 27.60 16.73
N GLY A 255 31.30 27.62 16.51
CA GLY A 255 32.19 28.48 17.28
C GLY A 255 33.25 29.14 16.43
N TRP A 256 33.76 30.27 16.89
CA TRP A 256 34.81 31.06 16.28
C TRP A 256 36.02 31.08 17.22
N ILE A 257 37.18 30.67 16.75
CA ILE A 257 38.40 30.51 17.53
C ILE A 257 39.45 31.48 17.02
N ASP A 258 40.06 32.22 17.95
CA ASP A 258 41.13 33.14 17.65
C ASP A 258 42.38 32.41 17.16
N ARG A 259 42.93 32.87 16.03
CA ARG A 259 44.10 32.24 15.40
C ARG A 259 45.43 32.47 16.12
N TYR A 260 45.48 33.46 17.05
CA TYR A 260 46.70 33.83 17.77
C TYR A 260 46.75 33.23 19.18
N SER A 261 45.61 33.19 19.88
CA SER A 261 45.52 32.67 21.25
C SER A 261 44.94 31.27 21.36
N GLY A 262 44.20 30.83 20.34
CA GLY A 262 43.46 29.57 20.37
C GLY A 262 42.24 29.56 21.26
N GLN A 263 41.80 30.73 21.74
CA GLN A 263 40.62 30.85 22.59
C GLN A 263 39.33 30.90 21.77
N MET A 264 38.26 30.39 22.32
CA MET A 264 36.92 30.53 21.75
C MET A 264 36.46 31.99 21.95
N LEU A 265 36.26 32.70 20.83
CA LEU A 265 35.81 34.09 20.81
C LEU A 265 34.30 34.20 20.92
N ALA A 266 33.59 33.32 20.27
CA ALA A 266 32.14 33.24 20.33
C ALA A 266 31.65 31.79 20.13
N TRP A 267 30.53 31.50 20.70
CA TRP A 267 29.82 30.21 20.52
C TRP A 267 28.35 30.47 20.31
N GLN A 268 27.77 29.73 19.38
CA GLN A 268 26.35 29.78 19.05
C GLN A 268 25.77 28.37 19.05
N ASP A 269 24.93 28.07 20.04
CA ASP A 269 24.29 26.77 20.14
C ASP A 269 23.37 26.49 18.95
N ALA A 270 23.32 25.24 18.50
CA ALA A 270 22.37 24.80 17.50
C ALA A 270 20.93 25.02 18.00
N THR A 271 20.08 25.61 17.16
CA THR A 271 18.66 25.80 17.49
C THR A 271 17.93 24.45 17.55
N PHE A 272 16.76 24.44 18.16
CA PHE A 272 15.89 23.26 18.14
C PHE A 272 15.55 22.86 16.69
N ALA A 273 15.25 23.85 15.83
CA ALA A 273 14.94 23.60 14.43
C ALA A 273 16.11 22.95 13.67
N GLN A 274 17.35 23.42 13.92
CA GLN A 274 18.54 22.79 13.35
C GLN A 274 18.70 21.33 13.79
N ARG A 275 18.55 21.04 15.10
CA ARG A 275 18.66 19.67 15.63
C ARG A 275 17.60 18.73 15.03
N VAL A 276 16.36 19.20 14.89
CA VAL A 276 15.28 18.44 14.25
C VAL A 276 15.58 18.21 12.77
N TYR A 277 16.07 19.22 12.06
CA TYR A 277 16.47 19.09 10.65
C TYR A 277 17.61 18.10 10.47
N ASP A 278 18.64 18.18 11.29
CA ASP A 278 19.80 17.27 11.24
C ASP A 278 19.39 15.82 11.50
N LEU A 279 18.53 15.61 12.50
CA LEU A 279 17.95 14.29 12.75
C LEU A 279 17.12 13.80 11.55
N ALA A 280 16.33 14.68 10.94
CA ALA A 280 15.55 14.33 9.75
C ALA A 280 16.46 13.95 8.57
N VAL A 281 17.58 14.65 8.36
CA VAL A 281 18.57 14.30 7.32
C VAL A 281 19.14 12.91 7.58
N VAL A 282 19.63 12.64 8.78
CA VAL A 282 20.22 11.33 9.14
C VAL A 282 19.22 10.19 8.95
N LEU A 283 17.98 10.37 9.43
CA LEU A 283 16.92 9.35 9.29
C LEU A 283 16.47 9.16 7.84
N HIS A 284 16.52 10.21 7.01
CA HIS A 284 16.08 10.16 5.63
C HIS A 284 17.14 9.61 4.66
N THR A 285 18.42 9.94 4.90
CA THR A 285 19.51 9.59 3.98
C THR A 285 20.24 8.31 4.38
N GLY A 286 20.25 7.97 5.67
CA GLY A 286 21.01 6.84 6.20
C GLY A 286 22.51 7.09 6.30
N GLU A 287 22.97 8.33 6.12
CA GLU A 287 24.40 8.70 6.09
C GLU A 287 25.17 8.30 7.37
N ALA A 288 24.51 8.30 8.54
CA ALA A 288 25.16 7.96 9.80
C ALA A 288 25.34 6.45 10.04
N ALA A 289 24.61 5.57 9.31
CA ALA A 289 24.63 4.13 9.55
C ALA A 289 24.29 3.37 8.26
N TRP A 290 25.29 2.77 7.64
CA TRP A 290 25.10 1.99 6.42
C TRP A 290 24.00 0.90 6.52
N PRO A 291 23.78 0.18 7.66
CA PRO A 291 22.67 -0.76 7.73
C PRO A 291 21.31 -0.09 7.58
N TRP A 292 21.15 1.14 8.09
CA TRP A 292 19.94 1.93 7.93
C TRP A 292 19.75 2.37 6.47
N ALA A 293 20.83 2.74 5.78
CA ALA A 293 20.79 3.04 4.35
C ALA A 293 20.29 1.84 3.53
N VAL A 294 20.69 0.60 3.87
CA VAL A 294 20.16 -0.62 3.22
C VAL A 294 18.65 -0.74 3.44
N VAL A 295 18.17 -0.51 4.66
CA VAL A 295 16.73 -0.51 4.96
C VAL A 295 15.99 0.51 4.11
N LEU A 296 16.51 1.74 4.04
CA LEU A 296 15.93 2.81 3.22
C LEU A 296 15.91 2.46 1.72
N GLY A 297 16.98 1.84 1.22
CA GLY A 297 17.07 1.36 -0.17
C GLY A 297 15.99 0.31 -0.48
N LEU A 298 15.80 -0.67 0.39
CA LEU A 298 14.75 -1.69 0.24
C LEU A 298 13.34 -1.08 0.33
N VAL A 299 13.14 -0.14 1.24
CA VAL A 299 11.86 0.59 1.38
C VAL A 299 11.59 1.43 0.15
N GLY A 300 12.58 2.16 -0.38
CA GLY A 300 12.47 2.91 -1.63
C GLY A 300 12.09 2.02 -2.83
N ALA A 301 12.75 0.87 -2.98
CA ALA A 301 12.44 -0.12 -4.01
C ALA A 301 11.02 -0.72 -3.86
N SER A 302 10.53 -0.85 -2.62
CA SER A 302 9.18 -1.37 -2.35
C SER A 302 8.07 -0.47 -2.90
N VAL A 303 8.32 0.82 -3.11
CA VAL A 303 7.34 1.76 -3.69
C VAL A 303 6.94 1.33 -5.11
N LEU A 304 7.91 0.89 -5.93
CA LEU A 304 7.63 0.31 -7.25
C LEU A 304 6.75 -0.95 -7.13
N LEU A 305 7.06 -1.83 -6.17
CA LEU A 305 6.28 -3.04 -5.93
C LEU A 305 4.83 -2.71 -5.51
N PHE A 306 4.63 -1.69 -4.66
CA PHE A 306 3.29 -1.21 -4.29
C PHE A 306 2.51 -0.68 -5.47
N TRP A 307 3.14 0.12 -6.31
CA TRP A 307 2.50 0.70 -7.49
C TRP A 307 2.06 -0.40 -8.47
N LEU A 308 2.96 -1.32 -8.81
CA LEU A 308 2.66 -2.45 -9.71
C LEU A 308 1.55 -3.34 -9.15
N SER A 309 1.66 -3.75 -7.88
CA SER A 309 0.63 -4.58 -7.24
C SER A 309 -0.70 -3.84 -7.12
N GLY A 310 -0.68 -2.53 -6.85
CA GLY A 310 -1.86 -1.68 -6.80
C GLY A 310 -2.59 -1.61 -8.13
N ILE A 311 -1.87 -1.44 -9.25
CA ILE A 311 -2.42 -1.48 -10.61
C ILE A 311 -3.07 -2.83 -10.90
N VAL A 312 -2.36 -3.93 -10.57
CA VAL A 312 -2.88 -5.29 -10.78
C VAL A 312 -4.17 -5.52 -9.98
N ILE A 313 -4.20 -5.11 -8.71
CA ILE A 313 -5.40 -5.20 -7.85
C ILE A 313 -6.55 -4.38 -8.45
N TRP A 314 -6.28 -3.16 -8.88
CA TRP A 314 -7.28 -2.29 -9.49
C TRP A 314 -7.83 -2.87 -10.80
N TRP A 315 -6.95 -3.41 -11.64
CA TRP A 315 -7.31 -4.03 -12.91
C TRP A 315 -8.13 -5.32 -12.73
N GLN A 316 -7.70 -6.19 -11.77
CA GLN A 316 -8.47 -7.37 -11.39
C GLN A 316 -9.87 -7.00 -10.89
N ALA A 317 -9.96 -5.98 -10.01
CA ALA A 317 -11.25 -5.51 -9.51
C ALA A 317 -12.15 -4.97 -10.63
N ARG A 318 -11.59 -4.29 -11.63
CA ARG A 318 -12.35 -3.83 -12.80
C ARG A 318 -12.84 -4.95 -13.70
N ARG A 319 -12.01 -5.98 -13.92
CA ARG A 319 -12.40 -7.16 -14.71
C ARG A 319 -13.45 -8.01 -14.02
N GLN A 320 -13.45 -8.00 -12.69
CA GLN A 320 -14.44 -8.74 -11.88
C GLN A 320 -15.68 -7.90 -11.56
N ALA A 321 -15.66 -6.59 -11.83
CA ALA A 321 -16.84 -5.76 -11.67
C ALA A 321 -17.93 -6.27 -12.63
N PRO A 322 -19.13 -6.56 -12.12
CA PRO A 322 -20.23 -6.99 -12.98
C PRO A 322 -20.54 -5.87 -13.95
N HIS A 323 -20.49 -6.20 -15.23
CA HIS A 323 -20.79 -5.26 -16.29
C HIS A 323 -22.27 -5.40 -16.65
N ILE A 324 -23.06 -4.43 -16.25
CA ILE A 324 -24.45 -4.30 -16.65
C ILE A 324 -24.52 -3.51 -17.96
N THR A 325 -25.05 -4.15 -19.00
CA THR A 325 -25.24 -3.52 -20.32
C THR A 325 -26.57 -2.75 -20.35
N GLY A 326 -26.64 -1.66 -21.08
CA GLY A 326 -27.89 -0.88 -21.21
C GLY A 326 -28.32 -0.14 -19.95
N ASN A 327 -27.40 0.12 -19.01
CA ASN A 327 -27.72 0.80 -17.74
C ASN A 327 -28.04 2.27 -17.95
N ALA A 328 -29.25 2.72 -17.62
CA ALA A 328 -29.65 4.11 -17.72
C ALA A 328 -28.97 4.97 -16.64
N PRO A 329 -28.76 6.29 -16.87
CA PRO A 329 -28.32 7.20 -15.83
C PRO A 329 -29.33 7.22 -14.66
N LEU A 330 -28.85 7.16 -13.43
CA LEU A 330 -29.69 7.08 -12.23
C LEU A 330 -30.77 8.17 -12.16
N ALA A 331 -30.43 9.41 -12.54
CA ALA A 331 -31.35 10.55 -12.49
C ALA A 331 -32.54 10.43 -13.47
N GLN A 332 -32.44 9.57 -14.49
CA GLN A 332 -33.45 9.37 -15.54
C GLN A 332 -34.16 8.02 -15.42
N ALA A 333 -33.72 7.17 -14.48
CA ALA A 333 -34.25 5.83 -14.32
C ALA A 333 -35.59 5.86 -13.56
N ASP A 334 -36.61 5.26 -14.14
CA ASP A 334 -37.90 5.03 -13.50
C ASP A 334 -37.94 3.70 -12.72
N VAL A 335 -37.05 2.75 -13.08
CA VAL A 335 -36.86 1.48 -12.36
C VAL A 335 -35.42 1.36 -11.85
N LEU A 336 -35.27 1.01 -10.58
CA LEU A 336 -33.98 0.77 -9.96
C LEU A 336 -33.83 -0.70 -9.56
N ILE A 337 -32.69 -1.31 -9.84
CA ILE A 337 -32.33 -2.65 -9.41
C ILE A 337 -31.09 -2.57 -8.55
N PHE A 338 -31.19 -3.00 -7.27
CA PHE A 338 -30.06 -3.07 -6.36
C PHE A 338 -29.67 -4.52 -6.11
N VAL A 339 -28.35 -4.79 -6.17
CA VAL A 339 -27.83 -6.16 -6.11
C VAL A 339 -26.89 -6.34 -4.93
N ALA A 340 -27.16 -7.36 -4.12
CA ALA A 340 -26.25 -7.86 -3.10
C ALA A 340 -25.80 -9.28 -3.47
N SER A 341 -24.51 -9.46 -3.80
CA SER A 341 -23.96 -10.72 -4.27
C SER A 341 -22.50 -10.87 -3.88
N GLU A 342 -22.14 -11.96 -3.18
CA GLU A 342 -20.73 -12.24 -2.82
C GLU A 342 -19.98 -12.86 -3.99
N GLY A 343 -20.57 -13.86 -4.64
CA GLY A 343 -19.95 -14.61 -5.74
C GLY A 343 -20.22 -14.04 -7.14
N GLY A 344 -20.99 -12.97 -7.25
CA GLY A 344 -21.29 -12.32 -8.53
C GLY A 344 -22.44 -12.92 -9.34
N SER A 345 -22.96 -14.09 -8.99
CA SER A 345 -24.00 -14.80 -9.78
C SER A 345 -25.34 -14.05 -9.85
N THR A 346 -25.74 -13.38 -8.76
CA THR A 346 -26.97 -12.59 -8.69
C THR A 346 -27.02 -11.45 -9.71
N TRP A 347 -25.86 -10.95 -10.14
CA TRP A 347 -25.79 -9.92 -11.19
C TRP A 347 -26.26 -10.41 -12.56
N GLY A 348 -26.12 -11.73 -12.85
CA GLY A 348 -26.68 -12.32 -14.06
C GLY A 348 -28.21 -12.24 -14.06
N PHE A 349 -28.85 -12.55 -12.94
CA PHE A 349 -30.30 -12.41 -12.78
C PHE A 349 -30.74 -10.94 -12.88
N ALA A 350 -29.98 -10.03 -12.29
CA ALA A 350 -30.25 -8.58 -12.40
C ALA A 350 -30.14 -8.09 -13.86
N GLN A 351 -29.16 -8.58 -14.63
CA GLN A 351 -29.08 -8.26 -16.07
C GLN A 351 -30.31 -8.77 -16.82
N THR A 352 -30.72 -10.01 -16.58
CA THR A 352 -31.92 -10.60 -17.21
C THR A 352 -33.17 -9.76 -16.88
N LEU A 353 -33.35 -9.36 -15.61
CA LEU A 353 -34.46 -8.50 -15.20
C LEU A 353 -34.38 -7.13 -15.85
N GLN A 354 -33.20 -6.51 -15.90
CA GLN A 354 -32.99 -5.23 -16.55
C GLN A 354 -33.33 -5.28 -18.04
N ASP A 355 -32.85 -6.30 -18.76
CA ASP A 355 -33.07 -6.46 -20.18
C ASP A 355 -34.57 -6.60 -20.48
N ALA A 356 -35.27 -7.40 -19.69
CA ALA A 356 -36.72 -7.62 -19.86
C ALA A 356 -37.53 -6.34 -19.59
N LEU A 357 -37.22 -5.61 -18.50
CA LEU A 357 -37.89 -4.33 -18.18
C LEU A 357 -37.54 -3.25 -19.22
N SER A 358 -36.30 -3.23 -19.72
CA SER A 358 -35.90 -2.29 -20.78
C SER A 358 -36.60 -2.57 -22.11
N GLN A 359 -36.86 -3.84 -22.45
CA GLN A 359 -37.67 -4.23 -23.58
C GLN A 359 -39.14 -3.79 -23.44
N GLY A 360 -39.65 -3.75 -22.18
CA GLY A 360 -40.95 -3.16 -21.84
C GLY A 360 -40.99 -1.62 -21.89
N GLY A 361 -39.88 -0.96 -22.22
CA GLY A 361 -39.80 0.51 -22.36
C GLY A 361 -39.35 1.26 -21.11
N HIS A 362 -38.99 0.56 -20.03
CA HIS A 362 -38.49 1.17 -18.80
C HIS A 362 -37.04 1.65 -18.93
N ARG A 363 -36.72 2.74 -18.23
CA ARG A 363 -35.35 3.22 -18.05
C ARG A 363 -34.79 2.62 -16.75
N VAL A 364 -34.03 1.53 -16.87
CA VAL A 364 -33.55 0.76 -15.74
C VAL A 364 -32.15 1.17 -15.34
N HIS A 365 -31.92 1.40 -14.03
CA HIS A 365 -30.59 1.57 -13.45
C HIS A 365 -30.29 0.48 -12.45
N THR A 366 -29.28 -0.33 -12.75
CA THR A 366 -28.82 -1.41 -11.88
C THR A 366 -27.50 -1.05 -11.19
N SER A 367 -27.43 -1.21 -9.88
CA SER A 367 -26.22 -0.94 -9.09
C SER A 367 -26.13 -1.83 -7.83
N ALA A 368 -24.99 -1.76 -7.12
CA ALA A 368 -24.82 -2.50 -5.88
C ALA A 368 -25.71 -1.94 -4.76
N LEU A 369 -26.17 -2.81 -3.85
CA LEU A 369 -27.07 -2.46 -2.76
C LEU A 369 -26.51 -1.38 -1.80
N GLU A 370 -25.19 -1.27 -1.68
CA GLU A 370 -24.56 -0.18 -0.91
C GLU A 370 -24.92 1.23 -1.40
N ASN A 371 -25.40 1.34 -2.65
CA ASN A 371 -25.82 2.61 -3.28
C ASN A 371 -27.33 2.82 -3.21
N PHE A 372 -28.04 2.09 -2.36
CA PHE A 372 -29.50 2.17 -2.25
C PHE A 372 -29.96 3.62 -2.02
N ARG A 373 -30.73 4.14 -2.96
CA ARG A 373 -31.35 5.47 -2.93
C ARG A 373 -32.39 5.57 -4.04
N THR A 374 -33.39 6.40 -3.85
CA THR A 374 -34.40 6.73 -4.89
C THR A 374 -34.17 8.13 -5.42
N THR A 375 -34.77 8.44 -6.57
CA THR A 375 -34.80 9.78 -7.21
C THR A 375 -36.25 10.18 -7.43
N ALA A 376 -36.50 11.43 -7.82
CA ALA A 376 -37.84 11.89 -8.16
C ALA A 376 -38.45 11.17 -9.38
N ALA A 377 -37.61 10.59 -10.25
CA ALA A 377 -38.06 9.83 -11.41
C ALA A 377 -38.41 8.38 -11.06
N THR A 378 -37.97 7.87 -9.88
CA THR A 378 -38.11 6.45 -9.52
C THR A 378 -39.57 6.09 -9.24
N ARG A 379 -40.08 5.08 -9.93
CA ARG A 379 -41.42 4.53 -9.76
C ARG A 379 -41.43 3.15 -9.12
N GLN A 380 -40.35 2.37 -9.32
CA GLN A 380 -40.23 1.00 -8.85
C GLN A 380 -38.79 0.67 -8.44
N VAL A 381 -38.62 -0.11 -7.38
CA VAL A 381 -37.31 -0.62 -6.91
C VAL A 381 -37.38 -2.13 -6.76
N PHE A 382 -36.37 -2.82 -7.28
CA PHE A 382 -36.10 -4.23 -7.06
C PHE A 382 -34.80 -4.41 -6.29
N VAL A 383 -34.78 -5.30 -5.31
CA VAL A 383 -33.58 -5.67 -4.56
C VAL A 383 -33.34 -7.17 -4.70
N LEU A 384 -32.27 -7.55 -5.38
CA LEU A 384 -31.83 -8.93 -5.56
C LEU A 384 -30.76 -9.23 -4.51
N ALA A 385 -31.11 -9.95 -3.45
CA ALA A 385 -30.31 -10.13 -2.26
C ALA A 385 -29.88 -11.58 -2.05
N ALA A 386 -28.59 -11.89 -2.26
CA ALA A 386 -28.03 -13.19 -1.90
C ALA A 386 -27.63 -13.22 -0.43
N THR A 387 -27.94 -14.35 0.22
CA THR A 387 -27.48 -14.66 1.57
C THR A 387 -26.16 -15.42 1.51
N TYR A 388 -25.18 -15.02 2.32
CA TYR A 388 -23.84 -15.62 2.39
C TYR A 388 -23.57 -16.27 3.74
N GLY A 389 -22.82 -17.38 3.74
CA GLY A 389 -22.42 -18.07 4.98
C GLY A 389 -23.59 -18.51 5.84
N GLU A 390 -23.54 -18.20 7.13
CA GLU A 390 -24.57 -18.55 8.14
C GLU A 390 -25.69 -17.50 8.21
N GLY A 391 -26.16 -16.97 7.10
CA GLY A 391 -27.24 -15.97 7.07
C GLY A 391 -26.75 -14.52 6.90
N GLN A 392 -25.49 -14.30 6.61
CA GLN A 392 -24.89 -12.97 6.58
C GLN A 392 -25.14 -12.24 5.25
N ALA A 393 -25.05 -10.91 5.30
CA ALA A 393 -24.98 -10.07 4.11
C ALA A 393 -23.66 -10.30 3.34
N PRO A 394 -23.65 -10.21 2.00
CA PRO A 394 -22.43 -10.06 1.22
C PRO A 394 -21.54 -8.94 1.75
N ALA A 395 -20.22 -9.10 1.69
CA ALA A 395 -19.26 -8.19 2.33
C ALA A 395 -19.42 -6.70 1.92
N HIS A 396 -19.82 -6.44 0.68
CA HIS A 396 -20.08 -5.08 0.17
C HIS A 396 -21.42 -4.51 0.66
N ALA A 397 -22.35 -5.35 1.12
CA ALA A 397 -23.68 -4.95 1.62
C ALA A 397 -23.79 -5.06 3.16
N SER A 398 -22.67 -5.22 3.87
CA SER A 398 -22.65 -5.42 5.34
C SER A 398 -23.30 -4.29 6.14
N HIS A 399 -23.37 -3.08 5.62
CA HIS A 399 -24.02 -1.92 6.26
C HIS A 399 -25.36 -1.53 5.60
N ALA A 400 -25.88 -2.35 4.69
CA ALA A 400 -27.08 -2.00 3.94
C ALA A 400 -28.31 -1.87 4.83
N LEU A 401 -28.48 -2.76 5.80
CA LEU A 401 -29.60 -2.71 6.76
C LEU A 401 -29.58 -1.42 7.58
N GLU A 402 -28.43 -1.06 8.13
CA GLU A 402 -28.26 0.20 8.89
C GLU A 402 -28.49 1.43 8.00
N HIS A 403 -28.06 1.38 6.76
CA HIS A 403 -28.27 2.49 5.81
C HIS A 403 -29.75 2.65 5.48
N ILE A 404 -30.44 1.57 5.14
CA ILE A 404 -31.86 1.58 4.79
C ILE A 404 -32.72 2.00 6.00
N ALA A 405 -32.37 1.53 7.20
CA ALA A 405 -33.07 1.91 8.42
C ALA A 405 -33.03 3.41 8.76
N ARG A 406 -32.09 4.16 8.16
CA ARG A 406 -31.96 5.64 8.31
C ARG A 406 -32.67 6.43 7.22
N LEU A 407 -33.16 5.77 6.18
CA LEU A 407 -33.85 6.45 5.09
C LEU A 407 -35.32 6.66 5.43
N SER A 408 -35.86 7.81 5.06
CA SER A 408 -37.29 8.05 5.10
C SER A 408 -38.00 7.21 4.05
N ALA A 409 -39.12 6.59 4.42
CA ALA A 409 -39.96 5.86 3.49
C ALA A 409 -40.45 6.76 2.35
N SER A 410 -40.58 6.15 1.18
CA SER A 410 -41.17 6.75 -0.01
C SER A 410 -42.39 5.93 -0.43
N ALA A 411 -43.30 6.54 -1.17
CA ALA A 411 -44.43 5.82 -1.78
C ALA A 411 -43.99 4.83 -2.90
N VAL A 412 -42.72 4.85 -3.27
CA VAL A 412 -42.15 3.96 -4.29
C VAL A 412 -42.11 2.53 -3.77
N PRO A 413 -42.75 1.56 -4.44
CA PRO A 413 -42.72 0.17 -4.00
C PRO A 413 -41.34 -0.45 -4.17
N VAL A 414 -40.91 -1.19 -3.13
CA VAL A 414 -39.64 -1.93 -3.11
C VAL A 414 -39.93 -3.43 -2.99
N THR A 415 -39.53 -4.19 -3.99
CA THR A 415 -39.69 -5.66 -4.02
C THR A 415 -38.35 -6.32 -3.79
N VAL A 416 -38.28 -7.24 -2.85
CA VAL A 416 -37.08 -8.02 -2.52
C VAL A 416 -37.18 -9.42 -3.10
N LEU A 417 -36.14 -9.86 -3.81
CA LEU A 417 -35.97 -11.22 -4.29
C LEU A 417 -34.73 -11.82 -3.62
N GLY A 418 -34.94 -12.86 -2.80
CA GLY A 418 -33.87 -13.53 -2.08
C GLY A 418 -33.21 -14.63 -2.89
N PHE A 419 -31.92 -14.84 -2.68
CA PHE A 419 -31.17 -15.96 -3.22
C PHE A 419 -30.44 -16.69 -2.08
N GLY A 420 -30.66 -18.00 -1.99
CA GLY A 420 -30.06 -18.81 -0.93
C GLY A 420 -29.99 -20.28 -1.30
N ASP A 421 -29.48 -21.08 -0.37
CA ASP A 421 -29.48 -22.54 -0.47
C ASP A 421 -30.16 -23.14 0.77
N ARG A 422 -31.20 -23.95 0.53
CA ARG A 422 -31.98 -24.62 1.59
C ARG A 422 -31.18 -25.65 2.39
N GLN A 423 -29.98 -25.99 1.93
CA GLN A 423 -29.05 -26.84 2.69
C GLN A 423 -28.50 -26.13 3.93
N PHE A 424 -28.56 -24.79 3.96
CA PHE A 424 -28.13 -23.98 5.11
C PHE A 424 -29.32 -23.58 5.98
N PRO A 425 -29.22 -23.68 7.32
CA PRO A 425 -30.32 -23.36 8.22
C PRO A 425 -30.88 -21.94 8.05
N ALA A 426 -30.01 -20.99 7.69
CA ALA A 426 -30.37 -19.58 7.51
C ALA A 426 -30.68 -19.27 6.01
N PHE A 427 -31.54 -20.09 5.40
CA PHE A 427 -31.97 -19.90 4.00
C PHE A 427 -32.57 -18.51 3.78
N CYS A 428 -31.98 -17.71 2.90
CA CYS A 428 -32.40 -16.33 2.57
C CYS A 428 -32.48 -15.33 3.74
N ALA A 429 -31.88 -15.60 4.91
CA ALA A 429 -32.02 -14.79 6.11
C ALA A 429 -31.66 -13.31 5.91
N PHE A 430 -30.65 -12.99 5.09
CA PHE A 430 -30.33 -11.60 4.77
C PHE A 430 -31.43 -10.91 3.95
N ALA A 431 -32.02 -11.59 2.99
CA ALA A 431 -33.13 -11.04 2.20
C ALA A 431 -34.39 -10.82 3.05
N GLU A 432 -34.66 -11.74 3.98
CA GLU A 432 -35.74 -11.61 4.95
C GLU A 432 -35.55 -10.42 5.89
N ALA A 433 -34.35 -10.27 6.47
CA ALA A 433 -34.01 -9.13 7.31
C ALA A 433 -34.11 -7.79 6.54
N LEU A 434 -33.73 -7.79 5.28
CA LEU A 434 -33.83 -6.62 4.42
C LEU A 434 -35.28 -6.25 4.12
N ASP A 435 -36.13 -7.22 3.77
CA ASP A 435 -37.54 -6.97 3.51
C ASP A 435 -38.25 -6.50 4.79
N GLN A 436 -38.01 -7.15 5.94
CA GLN A 436 -38.52 -6.71 7.23
C GLN A 436 -38.13 -5.26 7.56
N THR A 437 -36.86 -4.88 7.33
CA THR A 437 -36.38 -3.53 7.57
C THR A 437 -37.09 -2.52 6.66
N LEU A 438 -37.30 -2.82 5.38
CA LEU A 438 -38.04 -1.98 4.45
C LEU A 438 -39.50 -1.83 4.88
N ARG A 439 -40.18 -2.94 5.25
CA ARG A 439 -41.59 -2.89 5.75
C ARG A 439 -41.70 -2.09 7.04
N ALA A 440 -40.79 -2.29 7.98
CA ALA A 440 -40.77 -1.55 9.24
C ALA A 440 -40.60 -0.03 9.04
N GLN A 441 -39.90 0.38 7.98
CA GLN A 441 -39.76 1.78 7.58
C GLN A 441 -40.99 2.32 6.79
N GLY A 442 -41.96 1.47 6.43
CA GLY A 442 -43.16 1.86 5.70
C GLY A 442 -43.03 1.86 4.17
N TRP A 443 -41.97 1.27 3.60
CA TRP A 443 -41.88 1.11 2.16
C TRP A 443 -42.93 0.08 1.66
N PRO A 444 -43.76 0.40 0.66
CA PRO A 444 -44.71 -0.54 0.08
C PRO A 444 -44.00 -1.65 -0.71
N ALA A 445 -44.63 -2.80 -0.88
CA ALA A 445 -44.18 -3.88 -1.75
C ALA A 445 -45.12 -4.02 -2.95
N LEU A 446 -44.55 -4.29 -4.14
CA LEU A 446 -45.35 -4.71 -5.30
C LEU A 446 -45.65 -6.20 -5.24
N LEU A 447 -44.68 -7.02 -4.80
CA LEU A 447 -44.79 -8.45 -4.58
C LEU A 447 -44.25 -8.79 -3.18
N PRO A 448 -44.72 -9.84 -2.54
CA PRO A 448 -44.10 -10.36 -1.33
C PRO A 448 -42.70 -10.88 -1.61
N LEU A 449 -41.88 -10.96 -0.57
CA LEU A 449 -40.55 -11.57 -0.66
C LEU A 449 -40.65 -12.99 -1.22
N GLU A 450 -39.95 -13.30 -2.27
CA GLU A 450 -39.75 -14.65 -2.76
C GLU A 450 -38.27 -15.06 -2.69
N CYS A 451 -37.99 -16.34 -2.43
CA CYS A 451 -36.65 -16.87 -2.25
C CYS A 451 -36.33 -17.93 -3.29
N ILE A 452 -35.31 -17.66 -4.10
CA ILE A 452 -34.82 -18.56 -5.13
C ILE A 452 -33.75 -19.48 -4.53
N HIS A 453 -34.01 -20.78 -4.63
CA HIS A 453 -33.12 -21.83 -4.19
C HIS A 453 -32.06 -22.13 -5.26
N GLN A 454 -30.79 -22.14 -4.84
CA GLN A 454 -29.63 -22.56 -5.67
C GLN A 454 -29.61 -21.93 -7.07
N GLN A 455 -29.97 -20.65 -7.17
CA GLN A 455 -29.97 -19.92 -8.45
C GLN A 455 -30.86 -20.54 -9.55
N SER A 456 -31.99 -21.12 -9.14
CA SER A 456 -32.92 -21.77 -10.07
C SER A 456 -33.49 -20.78 -11.08
N GLY A 457 -33.10 -20.93 -12.36
CA GLY A 457 -33.71 -20.17 -13.46
C GLY A 457 -35.20 -20.40 -13.60
N GLN A 458 -35.69 -21.62 -13.28
CA GLN A 458 -37.12 -21.95 -13.32
C GLN A 458 -37.91 -21.20 -12.25
N GLN A 459 -37.38 -21.09 -11.02
CA GLN A 459 -38.03 -20.30 -9.98
C GLN A 459 -38.02 -18.81 -10.32
N PHE A 460 -36.93 -18.31 -10.92
CA PHE A 460 -36.85 -16.94 -11.41
C PHE A 460 -37.84 -16.64 -12.52
N ALA A 461 -38.00 -17.57 -13.49
CA ALA A 461 -39.00 -17.42 -14.53
C ALA A 461 -40.44 -17.40 -13.96
N ARG A 462 -40.74 -18.27 -12.98
CA ARG A 462 -42.04 -18.26 -12.29
C ARG A 462 -42.31 -16.96 -11.55
N TRP A 463 -41.30 -16.42 -10.84
CA TRP A 463 -41.41 -15.10 -10.22
C TRP A 463 -41.61 -14.00 -11.27
N GLY A 464 -41.01 -14.12 -12.46
CA GLY A 464 -41.22 -13.22 -13.59
C GLY A 464 -42.69 -13.19 -14.06
N VAL A 465 -43.39 -14.34 -14.07
CA VAL A 465 -44.82 -14.38 -14.38
C VAL A 465 -45.65 -13.61 -13.34
N ALA A 466 -45.37 -13.79 -12.05
CA ALA A 466 -46.03 -13.04 -11.01
C ALA A 466 -45.76 -11.53 -11.11
N LEU A 467 -44.52 -11.18 -11.45
CA LEU A 467 -44.12 -9.78 -11.67
C LEU A 467 -44.84 -9.16 -12.86
N ALA A 468 -44.94 -9.88 -13.99
CA ALA A 468 -45.68 -9.44 -15.16
C ALA A 468 -47.16 -9.13 -14.85
N GLN A 469 -47.80 -10.01 -14.07
CA GLN A 469 -49.17 -9.79 -13.60
C GLN A 469 -49.30 -8.55 -12.69
N ALA A 470 -48.36 -8.36 -11.78
CA ALA A 470 -48.37 -7.22 -10.86
C ALA A 470 -48.10 -5.89 -11.56
N LEU A 471 -47.26 -5.87 -12.58
CA LEU A 471 -46.96 -4.68 -13.40
C LEU A 471 -48.06 -4.42 -14.46
N GLY A 472 -48.85 -5.43 -14.82
CA GLY A 472 -49.81 -5.35 -15.94
C GLY A 472 -49.14 -5.31 -17.33
N GLU A 473 -47.91 -5.79 -17.42
CA GLU A 473 -47.09 -5.74 -18.65
C GLU A 473 -46.51 -7.12 -18.96
N PRO A 474 -46.35 -7.49 -20.26
CA PRO A 474 -45.72 -8.75 -20.62
C PRO A 474 -44.23 -8.74 -20.25
N LEU A 475 -43.81 -9.67 -19.40
CA LEU A 475 -42.42 -9.84 -18.95
C LEU A 475 -42.05 -11.32 -19.00
N VAL A 476 -40.96 -11.65 -19.65
CA VAL A 476 -40.40 -13.01 -19.70
C VAL A 476 -38.99 -13.00 -19.13
N LEU A 477 -38.76 -13.78 -18.09
CA LEU A 477 -37.45 -13.89 -17.44
C LEU A 477 -36.81 -15.26 -17.72
N GLU A 478 -35.98 -15.33 -18.76
CA GLU A 478 -35.20 -16.51 -19.08
C GLU A 478 -33.73 -16.26 -18.69
N HIS A 479 -33.33 -16.79 -17.56
CA HIS A 479 -31.95 -16.68 -17.08
C HIS A 479 -31.17 -17.96 -17.38
N VAL A 480 -30.14 -17.84 -18.23
CA VAL A 480 -29.15 -18.88 -18.48
C VAL A 480 -27.90 -18.56 -17.64
N PRO A 481 -27.56 -19.39 -16.62
CA PRO A 481 -26.37 -19.17 -15.80
C PRO A 481 -25.10 -19.12 -16.67
N ARG A 482 -24.24 -18.12 -16.44
CA ARG A 482 -22.88 -18.14 -17.03
C ARG A 482 -22.08 -19.20 -16.30
N VAL A 483 -21.64 -20.21 -16.99
CA VAL A 483 -20.73 -21.23 -16.47
C VAL A 483 -19.36 -20.59 -16.28
N PRO A 484 -18.80 -20.54 -15.06
CA PRO A 484 -17.44 -20.08 -14.85
C PRO A 484 -16.45 -21.05 -15.53
N PRO A 485 -15.26 -20.58 -15.94
CA PRO A 485 -14.25 -21.48 -16.51
C PRO A 485 -13.87 -22.53 -15.45
N THR A 486 -14.16 -23.80 -15.75
CA THR A 486 -13.85 -24.94 -14.90
C THR A 486 -12.65 -25.72 -15.41
N ALA A 487 -11.99 -26.45 -14.53
CA ALA A 487 -10.94 -27.39 -14.86
C ALA A 487 -11.40 -28.82 -14.51
N THR A 488 -11.18 -29.75 -15.41
CA THR A 488 -11.42 -31.17 -15.13
C THR A 488 -10.31 -31.73 -14.26
N LEU A 489 -10.67 -32.41 -13.17
CA LEU A 489 -9.75 -33.09 -12.28
C LEU A 489 -9.91 -34.61 -12.43
N THR A 490 -8.82 -35.36 -12.24
CA THR A 490 -8.84 -36.83 -12.25
C THR A 490 -8.87 -37.33 -10.80
N LEU A 491 -9.81 -38.24 -10.51
CA LEU A 491 -9.85 -38.96 -9.22
C LEU A 491 -8.66 -39.92 -9.14
N ILE A 492 -7.82 -39.78 -8.09
CA ILE A 492 -6.63 -40.61 -7.91
C ILE A 492 -6.70 -41.53 -6.69
N ALA A 493 -7.58 -41.24 -5.74
CA ALA A 493 -7.80 -42.09 -4.59
C ALA A 493 -9.21 -41.87 -4.03
N ARG A 494 -9.79 -42.95 -3.50
CA ARG A 494 -11.11 -42.97 -2.86
C ARG A 494 -11.04 -43.83 -1.61
N GLN A 495 -11.66 -43.34 -0.54
CA GLN A 495 -11.81 -44.09 0.72
C GLN A 495 -13.28 -43.98 1.18
N ASP A 496 -13.95 -45.12 1.18
CA ASP A 496 -15.37 -45.20 1.57
C ASP A 496 -15.51 -45.45 3.07
N TYR A 497 -16.49 -44.81 3.67
CA TYR A 497 -16.88 -45.00 5.07
C TYR A 497 -18.34 -45.42 5.12
N PRO A 498 -18.65 -46.59 5.67
CA PRO A 498 -20.02 -46.99 5.93
C PRO A 498 -20.63 -46.07 7.00
N GLY A 499 -21.63 -45.29 6.61
CA GLY A 499 -22.31 -44.35 7.54
C GLY A 499 -23.12 -45.08 8.62
N ALA A 500 -22.97 -44.68 9.87
CA ALA A 500 -23.77 -45.22 11.00
C ALA A 500 -25.29 -44.99 10.82
N THR A 501 -25.68 -44.09 9.89
CA THR A 501 -27.08 -43.74 9.57
C THR A 501 -27.55 -44.22 8.21
N GLY A 502 -26.78 -45.13 7.54
CA GLY A 502 -27.10 -45.66 6.22
C GLY A 502 -26.77 -44.72 5.05
N GLN A 503 -26.21 -43.54 5.29
CA GLN A 503 -25.77 -42.62 4.23
C GLN A 503 -24.29 -42.86 3.88
N ALA A 504 -24.01 -43.19 2.61
CA ALA A 504 -22.64 -43.37 2.10
C ALA A 504 -21.83 -42.07 2.26
N THR A 505 -20.61 -42.22 2.78
CA THR A 505 -19.64 -41.12 2.87
C THR A 505 -18.31 -41.56 2.29
N ALA A 506 -17.65 -40.72 1.52
CA ALA A 506 -16.32 -41.01 0.98
C ALA A 506 -15.41 -39.80 1.04
N ILE A 507 -14.10 -40.08 1.23
CA ILE A 507 -13.03 -39.12 0.99
C ILE A 507 -12.53 -39.33 -0.42
N LEU A 508 -12.53 -38.27 -1.21
CA LEU A 508 -12.13 -38.30 -2.61
C LEU A 508 -10.89 -37.40 -2.81
N ARG A 509 -9.83 -37.96 -3.42
CA ARG A 509 -8.63 -37.22 -3.77
C ARG A 509 -8.52 -37.06 -5.27
N PHE A 510 -8.25 -35.84 -5.71
CA PHE A 510 -8.11 -35.50 -7.11
C PHE A 510 -6.70 -35.01 -7.41
N ALA A 511 -6.15 -35.45 -8.54
CA ALA A 511 -4.87 -34.96 -9.03
C ALA A 511 -4.97 -33.49 -9.46
N TRP A 512 -3.88 -32.79 -9.34
CA TRP A 512 -3.75 -31.46 -9.94
C TRP A 512 -3.81 -31.56 -11.46
N PRO A 513 -4.51 -30.64 -12.13
CA PRO A 513 -4.37 -30.51 -13.56
C PRO A 513 -2.91 -30.12 -13.86
N ALA A 514 -2.28 -30.78 -14.82
CA ALA A 514 -0.93 -30.47 -15.27
C ALA A 514 -0.84 -29.00 -15.69
N GLN A 515 -0.14 -28.20 -14.92
CA GLN A 515 -0.01 -26.75 -15.18
C GLN A 515 1.31 -26.48 -15.91
N GLY A 516 1.24 -26.08 -17.18
CA GLY A 516 2.39 -25.50 -17.87
C GLY A 516 2.82 -24.16 -17.22
N PRO A 517 4.10 -23.75 -17.33
CA PRO A 517 4.63 -22.57 -16.68
C PRO A 517 3.91 -21.24 -17.00
N GLY A 518 3.12 -21.18 -18.07
CA GLY A 518 2.31 -20.01 -18.44
C GLY A 518 0.86 -19.99 -17.93
N ALA A 519 0.33 -21.09 -17.40
CA ALA A 519 -1.08 -21.20 -16.99
C ALA A 519 -1.38 -20.33 -15.76
N ARG A 520 -0.41 -20.17 -14.84
CA ARG A 520 -0.53 -19.30 -13.65
C ARG A 520 -0.62 -17.82 -13.98
N LEU A 521 0.10 -17.36 -15.03
CA LEU A 521 0.09 -15.96 -15.47
C LEU A 521 -1.21 -15.59 -16.20
N ARG A 522 -1.87 -16.55 -16.83
CA ARG A 522 -3.12 -16.34 -17.57
C ARG A 522 -4.38 -16.53 -16.74
N GLY A 523 -4.27 -16.86 -15.45
CA GLY A 523 -5.43 -17.05 -14.56
C GLY A 523 -6.19 -18.36 -14.76
N HIS A 524 -5.65 -19.31 -15.52
CA HIS A 524 -6.26 -20.62 -15.82
C HIS A 524 -5.80 -21.75 -14.88
N GLY A 525 -5.30 -21.44 -13.71
CA GLY A 525 -4.89 -22.42 -12.70
C GLY A 525 -5.71 -22.33 -11.42
N LEU A 526 -5.85 -23.45 -10.70
CA LEU A 526 -6.40 -23.43 -9.36
C LEU A 526 -5.57 -22.49 -8.48
N ALA A 527 -6.23 -21.56 -7.77
CA ALA A 527 -5.57 -20.71 -6.80
C ALA A 527 -4.99 -21.56 -5.65
N ARG A 528 -3.91 -21.11 -5.01
CA ARG A 528 -3.43 -21.76 -3.79
C ARG A 528 -4.54 -21.75 -2.75
N PHE A 529 -4.82 -22.90 -2.16
CA PHE A 529 -5.86 -23.09 -1.15
C PHE A 529 -5.29 -23.70 0.14
N ALA A 530 -6.08 -23.66 1.18
CA ALA A 530 -5.80 -24.30 2.46
C ALA A 530 -6.95 -25.24 2.84
N ALA A 531 -6.69 -26.18 3.71
CA ALA A 531 -7.76 -26.96 4.33
C ALA A 531 -8.82 -26.03 4.94
N GLY A 532 -10.10 -26.31 4.69
CA GLY A 532 -11.24 -25.47 5.06
C GLY A 532 -11.66 -24.42 4.01
N ASP A 533 -10.88 -24.18 2.94
CA ASP A 533 -11.36 -23.39 1.79
C ASP A 533 -12.44 -24.17 1.03
N LEU A 534 -13.24 -23.45 0.20
CA LEU A 534 -14.32 -24.04 -0.58
C LEU A 534 -13.88 -24.27 -2.03
N VAL A 535 -14.23 -25.43 -2.58
CA VAL A 535 -14.16 -25.75 -4.01
C VAL A 535 -15.55 -25.93 -4.59
N GLY A 536 -15.85 -25.26 -5.71
CA GLY A 536 -17.08 -25.46 -6.46
C GLY A 536 -16.92 -26.63 -7.45
N ILE A 537 -17.79 -27.62 -7.40
CA ILE A 537 -17.82 -28.76 -8.30
C ILE A 537 -19.08 -28.69 -9.13
N GLU A 538 -18.92 -28.74 -10.45
CA GLU A 538 -20.03 -28.81 -11.41
C GLU A 538 -20.30 -30.27 -11.79
N PRO A 539 -21.43 -30.83 -11.39
CA PRO A 539 -21.79 -32.18 -11.81
C PRO A 539 -22.31 -32.18 -13.27
N PRO A 540 -22.18 -33.27 -14.01
CA PRO A 540 -22.75 -33.39 -15.34
C PRO A 540 -24.26 -33.05 -15.36
N GLY A 541 -24.66 -32.26 -16.35
CA GLY A 541 -26.05 -31.81 -16.50
C GLY A 541 -26.49 -30.64 -15.65
N SER A 542 -25.57 -30.00 -14.88
CA SER A 542 -25.87 -28.79 -14.10
C SER A 542 -24.74 -27.79 -14.27
N ALA A 543 -25.06 -26.55 -14.65
CA ALA A 543 -24.14 -25.43 -14.68
C ALA A 543 -23.98 -24.72 -13.31
N VAL A 544 -24.62 -25.22 -12.27
CA VAL A 544 -24.59 -24.66 -10.94
C VAL A 544 -23.61 -25.45 -10.07
N PRO A 545 -22.49 -24.86 -9.63
CA PRO A 545 -21.51 -25.56 -8.81
C PRO A 545 -22.06 -25.86 -7.40
N ARG A 546 -21.66 -26.98 -6.84
CA ARG A 546 -21.86 -27.35 -5.45
C ARG A 546 -20.55 -27.18 -4.70
N TYR A 547 -20.59 -26.51 -3.55
CA TYR A 547 -19.38 -26.17 -2.79
C TYR A 547 -19.09 -27.22 -1.74
N TYR A 548 -17.84 -27.69 -1.73
CA TYR A 548 -17.31 -28.64 -0.75
C TYR A 548 -16.12 -27.99 -0.04
N SER A 549 -16.01 -28.27 1.26
CA SER A 549 -14.84 -27.85 2.02
C SER A 549 -13.66 -28.75 1.68
N LEU A 550 -12.51 -28.12 1.44
CA LEU A 550 -11.27 -28.84 1.16
C LEU A 550 -10.71 -29.43 2.47
N ALA A 551 -10.39 -30.71 2.45
CA ALA A 551 -9.74 -31.42 3.54
C ALA A 551 -8.22 -31.36 3.42
N SER A 552 -7.66 -30.98 2.25
CA SER A 552 -6.23 -30.83 1.99
C SER A 552 -5.84 -29.37 1.80
N GLY A 553 -4.54 -29.07 1.90
CA GLY A 553 -3.93 -27.81 1.51
C GLY A 553 -3.13 -27.92 0.21
N TRP A 554 -2.69 -26.78 -0.30
CA TRP A 554 -1.86 -26.71 -1.51
C TRP A 554 -0.56 -27.54 -1.41
N GLU A 555 0.02 -27.64 -0.21
CA GLU A 555 1.31 -28.31 0.02
C GLU A 555 1.19 -29.84 -0.02
N ASP A 556 -0.04 -30.38 0.10
CA ASP A 556 -0.28 -31.83 0.06
C ASP A 556 -0.19 -32.41 -1.37
N GLY A 557 -0.18 -31.58 -2.41
CA GLY A 557 -0.01 -31.97 -3.80
C GLY A 557 -1.27 -32.58 -4.47
N PHE A 558 -2.39 -32.62 -3.75
CA PHE A 558 -3.69 -33.09 -4.24
C PHE A 558 -4.82 -32.26 -3.66
N LEU A 559 -6.01 -32.36 -4.25
CA LEU A 559 -7.24 -31.78 -3.73
C LEU A 559 -8.07 -32.89 -3.10
N GLU A 560 -8.41 -32.73 -1.82
CA GLU A 560 -9.22 -33.72 -1.06
C GLU A 560 -10.50 -33.10 -0.55
N ILE A 561 -11.60 -33.83 -0.72
CA ILE A 561 -12.91 -33.48 -0.20
C ILE A 561 -13.54 -34.68 0.52
N CYS A 562 -14.36 -34.39 1.53
CA CYS A 562 -15.23 -35.38 2.13
C CYS A 562 -16.66 -35.20 1.59
N VAL A 563 -17.22 -36.25 1.02
CA VAL A 563 -18.53 -36.25 0.38
C VAL A 563 -19.46 -37.19 1.14
N ARG A 564 -20.58 -36.67 1.62
CA ARG A 564 -21.67 -37.46 2.16
C ARG A 564 -22.83 -37.47 1.16
N GLN A 565 -23.45 -38.62 0.97
CA GLN A 565 -24.61 -38.77 0.09
C GLN A 565 -25.78 -37.96 0.66
N MET A 566 -26.31 -37.08 -0.15
CA MET A 566 -27.54 -36.34 0.16
C MET A 566 -28.72 -36.98 -0.59
N PRO A 567 -29.89 -37.11 0.03
CA PRO A 567 -31.11 -37.55 -0.68
C PRO A 567 -31.35 -36.62 -1.87
N ASP A 568 -31.55 -37.20 -3.02
CA ASP A 568 -31.74 -36.51 -4.32
C ASP A 568 -30.61 -35.53 -4.72
N GLY A 569 -29.44 -35.68 -4.11
CA GLY A 569 -28.29 -34.81 -4.35
C GLY A 569 -27.55 -35.15 -5.63
N LEU A 570 -27.77 -34.42 -6.72
CA LEU A 570 -27.15 -34.65 -8.04
C LEU A 570 -25.60 -34.74 -7.95
N CYS A 571 -24.97 -33.79 -7.27
CA CYS A 571 -23.51 -33.73 -7.19
C CYS A 571 -22.93 -34.81 -6.25
N SER A 572 -23.55 -35.06 -5.09
CA SER A 572 -23.08 -36.09 -4.17
C SER A 572 -23.21 -37.48 -4.76
N THR A 573 -24.32 -37.74 -5.50
CA THR A 573 -24.53 -39.02 -6.22
C THR A 573 -23.49 -39.19 -7.32
N HIS A 574 -23.23 -38.14 -8.12
CA HIS A 574 -22.17 -38.14 -9.13
C HIS A 574 -20.80 -38.45 -8.54
N LEU A 575 -20.40 -37.73 -7.50
CA LEU A 575 -19.08 -37.89 -6.86
C LEU A 575 -18.89 -39.25 -6.23
N LEU A 576 -19.94 -39.80 -5.57
CA LEU A 576 -19.89 -41.13 -4.99
C LEU A 576 -20.00 -42.24 -6.04
N GLY A 577 -20.39 -41.94 -7.29
CA GLY A 577 -20.37 -42.85 -8.44
C GLY A 577 -19.02 -42.92 -9.16
N LEU A 578 -18.08 -41.99 -8.87
CA LEU A 578 -16.76 -41.97 -9.51
C LEU A 578 -15.92 -43.18 -9.07
N GLN A 579 -15.19 -43.76 -10.01
CA GLN A 579 -14.20 -44.83 -9.80
C GLN A 579 -12.79 -44.30 -10.12
N THR A 580 -11.78 -44.82 -9.42
CA THR A 580 -10.36 -44.50 -9.64
C THR A 580 -9.82 -45.19 -10.88
#